data_47775b6cad5fa040214c3b4a79cd715b
#
_entry.id   47775b6cad5fa040214c3b4a79cd715b
#
_cell.length_a   1.000
_cell.length_b   1.000
_cell.length_c   1.000
_cell.angle_alpha   90.00
_cell.angle_beta   90.00
_cell.angle_gamma   90.00
#
_symmetry.space_group_name_H-M   'P 1'
#
loop_
_entity.id
_entity.type
_entity.pdbx_description
1 polymer ?
#
loop_
_entity_poly.entity_id
_entity_poly.type
_entity_poly.pdbx_seq_one_letter_code
_entity_poly.pdbx_strand_id
1 'polypeptide(L)'
;MEAFISSIGSILSIVLLIILGYILKEKNWFSDSFSGNISKLIMNIALPASIFVSVLKYLTLKSLLSLTGALVYTFLSVIIGYIFAYILVKILNVPVGRRGTFINTVVNANTIFIGLPLNIALFGNESLPYFLVYYVTNTVSTWAFGAILIGNDTNDKDKKGATFNWKKLFPPPLLGFIVALIFLFLSIPVPAFINLTLGYLGGIVTPLSLIYIGIVLHNAGLKSIKFDRDTIFALIGRFIFSPIIMLILIKFSSDILPLKELSAIEIKTFIVQSAAPALAVLPILVNEAKGDVEYATNVVTTSTLLFVIVIPIITTLLGRI
;
A
#
# COMPACT_ATOMS: atom_id res chain seq x y z
N MET A 1 17.61 21.29 7.71
CA MET A 1 18.64 20.55 6.99
C MET A 1 18.77 19.12 7.53
N GLU A 2 18.84 18.90 8.82
CA GLU A 2 18.93 17.55 9.44
C GLU A 2 17.75 16.63 9.08
N ALA A 3 16.52 17.11 9.14
CA ALA A 3 15.34 16.32 8.75
C ALA A 3 15.36 15.88 7.28
N PHE A 4 15.88 16.73 6.38
CA PHE A 4 16.04 16.39 4.97
C PHE A 4 17.12 15.31 4.76
N ILE A 5 18.26 15.45 5.43
CA ILE A 5 19.36 14.48 5.38
C ILE A 5 18.91 13.13 5.97
N SER A 6 18.17 13.13 7.09
CA SER A 6 17.60 11.94 7.69
C SER A 6 16.60 11.23 6.76
N SER A 7 15.72 11.98 6.10
CA SER A 7 14.78 11.43 5.12
C SER A 7 15.49 10.80 3.92
N ILE A 8 16.54 11.45 3.40
CA ILE A 8 17.38 10.87 2.33
C ILE A 8 18.06 9.59 2.80
N GLY A 9 18.63 9.57 4.01
CA GLY A 9 19.24 8.39 4.58
C GLY A 9 18.28 7.20 4.68
N SER A 10 17.04 7.44 5.14
CA SER A 10 15.99 6.42 5.20
C SER A 10 15.63 5.89 3.82
N ILE A 11 15.49 6.78 2.83
CA ILE A 11 15.20 6.39 1.45
C ILE A 11 16.33 5.60 0.82
N LEU A 12 17.57 6.02 1.03
CA LEU A 12 18.75 5.28 0.56
C LEU A 12 18.80 3.87 1.16
N SER A 13 18.52 3.71 2.45
CA SER A 13 18.45 2.41 3.10
C SER A 13 17.39 1.50 2.46
N ILE A 14 16.23 2.05 2.12
CA ILE A 14 15.18 1.32 1.40
C ILE A 14 15.68 0.87 0.02
N VAL A 15 16.26 1.80 -0.74
CA VAL A 15 16.79 1.51 -2.08
C VAL A 15 17.88 0.45 -2.04
N LEU A 16 18.80 0.52 -1.09
CA LEU A 16 19.87 -0.47 -0.92
C LEU A 16 19.32 -1.88 -0.65
N LEU A 17 18.28 -2.01 0.18
CA LEU A 17 17.65 -3.31 0.44
C LEU A 17 16.90 -3.85 -0.78
N ILE A 18 16.25 -2.98 -1.57
CA ILE A 18 15.64 -3.37 -2.85
C ILE A 18 16.72 -3.85 -3.84
N ILE A 19 17.81 -3.10 -3.99
CA ILE A 19 18.93 -3.47 -4.85
C ILE A 19 19.55 -4.80 -4.38
N LEU A 20 19.72 -4.99 -3.08
CA LEU A 20 20.21 -6.26 -2.53
C LEU A 20 19.33 -7.42 -2.96
N GLY A 21 18.00 -7.31 -2.80
CA GLY A 21 17.04 -8.33 -3.23
C GLY A 21 17.14 -8.65 -4.73
N TYR A 22 17.28 -7.60 -5.57
CA TYR A 22 17.48 -7.73 -7.01
C TYR A 22 18.76 -8.51 -7.35
N ILE A 23 19.90 -8.10 -6.78
CA ILE A 23 21.22 -8.73 -7.02
C ILE A 23 21.25 -10.18 -6.55
N LEU A 24 20.68 -10.49 -5.38
CA LEU A 24 20.66 -11.86 -4.86
C LEU A 24 19.82 -12.78 -5.74
N LYS A 25 18.71 -12.27 -6.30
CA LYS A 25 17.91 -13.02 -7.26
C LYS A 25 18.66 -13.22 -8.58
N GLU A 26 19.33 -12.20 -9.11
CA GLU A 26 20.13 -12.31 -10.34
C GLU A 26 21.28 -13.33 -10.18
N LYS A 27 21.87 -13.40 -8.99
CA LYS A 27 22.91 -14.40 -8.66
C LYS A 27 22.36 -15.80 -8.36
N ASN A 28 21.06 -16.03 -8.55
CA ASN A 28 20.39 -17.30 -8.30
C ASN A 28 20.51 -17.84 -6.85
N TRP A 29 20.66 -16.95 -5.87
CA TRP A 29 20.61 -17.33 -4.45
C TRP A 29 19.21 -17.75 -4.04
N PHE A 30 18.18 -17.21 -4.71
CA PHE A 30 16.78 -17.46 -4.42
C PHE A 30 16.11 -18.23 -5.54
N SER A 31 15.46 -19.35 -5.21
CA SER A 31 14.59 -20.08 -6.12
C SER A 31 13.37 -19.25 -6.56
N ASP A 32 12.67 -19.66 -7.59
CA ASP A 32 11.48 -18.94 -8.09
C ASP A 32 10.34 -18.90 -7.06
N SER A 33 10.23 -19.95 -6.22
CA SER A 33 9.24 -20.01 -5.13
C SER A 33 9.56 -19.14 -3.93
N PHE A 34 10.80 -18.66 -3.80
CA PHE A 34 11.25 -17.96 -2.59
C PHE A 34 10.51 -16.66 -2.32
N SER A 35 10.21 -15.88 -3.37
CA SER A 35 9.41 -14.66 -3.23
C SER A 35 8.02 -14.94 -2.66
N GLY A 36 7.37 -16.01 -3.11
CA GLY A 36 6.08 -16.44 -2.56
C GLY A 36 6.18 -16.87 -1.09
N ASN A 37 7.27 -17.50 -0.68
CA ASN A 37 7.49 -17.92 0.70
C ASN A 37 7.76 -16.72 1.63
N ILE A 38 8.57 -15.74 1.19
CA ILE A 38 8.75 -14.47 1.93
C ILE A 38 7.41 -13.75 2.09
N SER A 39 6.65 -13.61 1.02
CA SER A 39 5.33 -12.96 1.06
C SER A 39 4.41 -13.63 2.07
N LYS A 40 4.35 -14.98 2.08
CA LYS A 40 3.56 -15.74 3.06
C LYS A 40 4.04 -15.51 4.49
N LEU A 41 5.36 -15.49 4.75
CA LEU A 41 5.92 -15.24 6.08
C LEU A 41 5.56 -13.84 6.58
N ILE A 42 5.71 -12.83 5.71
CA ILE A 42 5.37 -11.45 6.05
C ILE A 42 3.88 -11.35 6.36
N MET A 43 3.02 -11.80 5.45
CA MET A 43 1.58 -11.59 5.53
C MET A 43 0.92 -12.36 6.67
N ASN A 44 1.37 -13.59 6.95
CA ASN A 44 0.67 -14.47 7.90
C ASN A 44 1.28 -14.45 9.30
N ILE A 45 2.53 -14.01 9.45
CA ILE A 45 3.24 -14.09 10.74
C ILE A 45 3.81 -12.72 11.14
N ALA A 46 4.73 -12.19 10.34
CA ALA A 46 5.51 -11.04 10.75
C ALA A 46 4.67 -9.76 10.88
N LEU A 47 3.81 -9.48 9.91
CA LEU A 47 2.97 -8.30 9.91
C LEU A 47 1.86 -8.34 10.98
N PRO A 48 1.10 -9.44 11.18
CA PRO A 48 0.21 -9.57 12.32
C PRO A 48 0.89 -9.34 13.68
N ALA A 49 2.11 -9.89 13.85
CA ALA A 49 2.89 -9.69 15.08
C ALA A 49 3.31 -8.23 15.27
N SER A 50 3.81 -7.59 14.21
CA SER A 50 4.19 -6.16 14.22
C SER A 50 3.01 -5.27 14.59
N ILE A 51 1.86 -5.51 13.97
CA ILE A 51 0.63 -4.76 14.23
C ILE A 51 0.17 -4.95 15.68
N PHE A 52 0.14 -6.18 16.16
CA PHE A 52 -0.28 -6.50 17.53
C PHE A 52 0.55 -5.73 18.55
N VAL A 53 1.89 -5.82 18.48
CA VAL A 53 2.79 -5.11 19.39
C VAL A 53 2.62 -3.60 19.29
N SER A 54 2.49 -3.07 18.09
CA SER A 54 2.37 -1.61 17.88
C SER A 54 1.05 -1.05 18.36
N VAL A 55 -0.05 -1.76 18.14
CA VAL A 55 -1.38 -1.36 18.67
C VAL A 55 -1.34 -1.27 20.19
N LEU A 56 -0.83 -2.29 20.87
CA LEU A 56 -0.78 -2.28 22.34
C LEU A 56 0.21 -1.25 22.90
N LYS A 57 1.24 -0.88 22.14
CA LYS A 57 2.23 0.11 22.56
C LYS A 57 1.79 1.56 22.33
N TYR A 58 1.13 1.85 21.19
CA TYR A 58 0.90 3.22 20.73
C TYR A 58 -0.58 3.65 20.73
N LEU A 59 -1.54 2.71 20.82
CA LEU A 59 -2.95 3.05 20.88
C LEU A 59 -3.48 3.04 22.32
N THR A 60 -4.40 3.98 22.56
CA THR A 60 -5.28 4.03 23.72
C THR A 60 -6.72 3.99 23.27
N LEU A 61 -7.66 3.67 24.14
CA LEU A 61 -9.10 3.69 23.83
C LEU A 61 -9.55 5.08 23.32
N LYS A 62 -8.98 6.14 23.87
CA LYS A 62 -9.30 7.52 23.48
C LYS A 62 -8.78 7.83 22.06
N SER A 63 -7.56 7.40 21.73
CA SER A 63 -6.99 7.62 20.39
C SER A 63 -7.69 6.76 19.34
N LEU A 64 -8.18 5.57 19.69
CA LEU A 64 -8.92 4.71 18.79
C LEU A 64 -10.20 5.38 18.25
N LEU A 65 -10.94 6.09 19.12
CA LEU A 65 -12.11 6.85 18.70
C LEU A 65 -11.76 7.96 17.69
N SER A 66 -10.57 8.56 17.79
CA SER A 66 -10.13 9.55 16.80
C SER A 66 -9.80 8.95 15.45
N LEU A 67 -9.35 7.69 15.40
CA LEU A 67 -9.04 7.00 14.14
C LEU A 67 -10.30 6.71 13.30
N THR A 68 -11.50 6.62 13.91
CA THR A 68 -12.75 6.46 13.15
C THR A 68 -13.04 7.66 12.26
N GLY A 69 -12.75 8.88 12.73
CA GLY A 69 -12.83 10.10 11.92
C GLY A 69 -11.85 10.10 10.75
N ALA A 70 -10.63 9.56 10.97
CA ALA A 70 -9.61 9.45 9.94
C ALA A 70 -9.99 8.51 8.78
N LEU A 71 -10.83 7.50 9.03
CA LEU A 71 -11.37 6.64 7.96
C LEU A 71 -12.19 7.42 6.92
N VAL A 72 -12.87 8.49 7.32
CA VAL A 72 -13.67 9.31 6.39
C VAL A 72 -12.79 9.91 5.30
N TYR A 73 -11.61 10.43 5.66
CA TYR A 73 -10.67 11.01 4.69
C TYR A 73 -10.18 9.96 3.70
N THR A 74 -9.79 8.80 4.20
CA THR A 74 -9.25 7.74 3.35
C THR A 74 -10.32 7.14 2.43
N PHE A 75 -11.56 6.92 2.92
CA PHE A 75 -12.67 6.45 2.07
C PHE A 75 -13.11 7.48 1.04
N LEU A 76 -13.21 8.77 1.41
CA LEU A 76 -13.53 9.84 0.45
C LEU A 76 -12.46 9.95 -0.63
N SER A 77 -11.18 9.87 -0.27
CA SER A 77 -10.08 9.87 -1.24
C SER A 77 -10.21 8.72 -2.24
N VAL A 78 -10.54 7.53 -1.77
CA VAL A 78 -10.77 6.34 -2.61
C VAL A 78 -11.97 6.54 -3.55
N ILE A 79 -13.09 7.03 -3.04
CA ILE A 79 -14.31 7.29 -3.86
C ILE A 79 -14.01 8.30 -4.95
N ILE A 80 -13.38 9.43 -4.60
CA ILE A 80 -12.99 10.47 -5.58
C ILE A 80 -11.99 9.88 -6.59
N GLY A 81 -11.05 9.06 -6.12
CA GLY A 81 -10.09 8.36 -6.97
C GLY A 81 -10.77 7.45 -8.00
N TYR A 82 -11.78 6.66 -7.61
CA TYR A 82 -12.56 5.83 -8.53
C TYR A 82 -13.32 6.66 -9.57
N ILE A 83 -13.97 7.74 -9.15
CA ILE A 83 -14.70 8.65 -10.06
C ILE A 83 -13.72 9.23 -11.09
N PHE A 84 -12.60 9.77 -10.62
CA PHE A 84 -11.57 10.35 -11.49
C PHE A 84 -10.99 9.31 -12.46
N ALA A 85 -10.58 8.14 -11.98
CA ALA A 85 -10.01 7.10 -12.81
C ALA A 85 -11.02 6.57 -13.84
N TYR A 86 -12.30 6.43 -13.48
CA TYR A 86 -13.35 6.04 -14.41
C TYR A 86 -13.58 7.09 -15.51
N ILE A 87 -13.55 8.38 -15.18
CA ILE A 87 -13.63 9.48 -16.15
C ILE A 87 -12.44 9.41 -17.11
N LEU A 88 -11.22 9.22 -16.58
CA LEU A 88 -10.03 9.10 -17.41
C LEU A 88 -10.09 7.88 -18.35
N VAL A 89 -10.55 6.73 -17.87
CA VAL A 89 -10.75 5.52 -18.70
C VAL A 89 -11.65 5.84 -19.90
N LYS A 90 -12.71 6.62 -19.68
CA LYS A 90 -13.64 7.06 -20.74
C LYS A 90 -13.01 8.04 -21.73
N ILE A 91 -12.37 9.10 -21.23
CA ILE A 91 -11.76 10.16 -22.03
C ILE A 91 -10.62 9.58 -22.88
N LEU A 92 -9.77 8.74 -22.29
CA LEU A 92 -8.61 8.15 -22.96
C LEU A 92 -8.96 6.95 -23.82
N ASN A 93 -10.22 6.46 -23.78
CA ASN A 93 -10.65 5.24 -24.45
C ASN A 93 -9.73 4.05 -24.11
N VAL A 94 -9.43 3.86 -22.82
CA VAL A 94 -8.58 2.75 -22.38
C VAL A 94 -9.16 1.41 -22.85
N PRO A 95 -8.35 0.54 -23.50
CA PRO A 95 -8.82 -0.75 -24.03
C PRO A 95 -9.40 -1.66 -22.94
N VAL A 96 -10.36 -2.51 -23.33
CA VAL A 96 -10.84 -3.63 -22.48
C VAL A 96 -9.65 -4.54 -22.16
N GLY A 97 -9.60 -5.03 -20.92
CA GLY A 97 -8.48 -5.80 -20.39
C GLY A 97 -7.43 -4.94 -19.66
N ARG A 98 -7.44 -3.59 -19.87
CA ARG A 98 -6.58 -2.63 -19.17
C ARG A 98 -7.33 -1.71 -18.22
N ARG A 99 -8.64 -1.55 -18.37
CA ARG A 99 -9.46 -0.59 -17.62
C ARG A 99 -9.41 -0.84 -16.12
N GLY A 100 -9.64 -2.07 -15.71
CA GLY A 100 -9.58 -2.48 -14.31
C GLY A 100 -8.20 -2.25 -13.70
N THR A 101 -7.13 -2.55 -14.44
CA THR A 101 -5.75 -2.28 -14.03
C THR A 101 -5.47 -0.79 -13.90
N PHE A 102 -5.87 0.01 -14.88
CA PHE A 102 -5.73 1.47 -14.87
C PHE A 102 -6.38 2.09 -13.63
N ILE A 103 -7.66 1.75 -13.38
CA ILE A 103 -8.41 2.24 -12.22
C ILE A 103 -7.73 1.84 -10.91
N ASN A 104 -7.36 0.56 -10.78
CA ASN A 104 -6.67 0.08 -9.58
C ASN A 104 -5.30 0.75 -9.37
N THR A 105 -4.57 1.05 -10.43
CA THR A 105 -3.30 1.77 -10.33
C THR A 105 -3.49 3.16 -9.76
N VAL A 106 -4.51 3.88 -10.19
CA VAL A 106 -4.83 5.22 -9.66
C VAL A 106 -5.27 5.16 -8.20
N VAL A 107 -6.14 4.21 -7.83
CA VAL A 107 -6.83 4.19 -6.54
C VAL A 107 -6.09 3.41 -5.46
N ASN A 108 -5.63 2.20 -5.78
CA ASN A 108 -5.14 1.24 -4.81
C ASN A 108 -3.61 1.16 -4.77
N ALA A 109 -3.05 1.23 -3.57
CA ALA A 109 -1.61 1.31 -3.35
C ALA A 109 -1.01 0.01 -2.81
N ASN A 110 0.27 -0.22 -3.10
CA ASN A 110 1.07 -1.26 -2.45
C ASN A 110 1.44 -0.84 -1.03
N THR A 111 0.46 -0.84 -0.16
CA THR A 111 0.59 -0.38 1.22
C THR A 111 1.50 -1.27 2.05
N ILE A 112 1.48 -2.60 1.84
CA ILE A 112 2.20 -3.56 2.71
C ILE A 112 3.68 -3.65 2.36
N PHE A 113 4.01 -3.97 1.11
CA PHE A 113 5.39 -4.30 0.76
C PHE A 113 6.26 -3.05 0.54
N ILE A 114 5.66 -1.90 0.24
CA ILE A 114 6.37 -0.64 0.05
C ILE A 114 5.90 0.42 1.05
N GLY A 115 4.61 0.65 1.13
CA GLY A 115 4.05 1.71 1.96
C GLY A 115 4.40 1.57 3.44
N LEU A 116 4.27 0.37 4.02
CA LEU A 116 4.57 0.11 5.42
C LEU A 116 6.06 0.25 5.77
N PRO A 117 7.00 -0.42 5.06
CA PRO A 117 8.43 -0.23 5.32
C PRO A 117 8.86 1.23 5.25
N LEU A 118 8.37 1.94 4.25
CA LEU A 118 8.62 3.36 4.11
C LEU A 118 8.06 4.18 5.28
N ASN A 119 6.82 3.89 5.68
CA ASN A 119 6.17 4.60 6.77
C ASN A 119 6.95 4.45 8.09
N ILE A 120 7.39 3.21 8.38
CA ILE A 120 8.22 2.93 9.56
C ILE A 120 9.59 3.63 9.45
N ALA A 121 10.21 3.63 8.29
CA ALA A 121 11.52 4.26 8.08
C ALA A 121 11.46 5.80 8.21
N LEU A 122 10.35 6.43 7.79
CA LEU A 122 10.19 7.88 7.84
C LEU A 122 9.64 8.38 9.19
N PHE A 123 8.73 7.64 9.80
CA PHE A 123 7.91 8.11 10.93
C PHE A 123 7.96 7.19 12.15
N GLY A 124 8.74 6.10 12.10
CA GLY A 124 8.83 5.14 13.19
C GLY A 124 7.58 4.26 13.37
N ASN A 125 7.67 3.34 14.33
CA ASN A 125 6.56 2.41 14.62
C ASN A 125 5.32 3.11 15.22
N GLU A 126 5.45 4.31 15.73
CA GLU A 126 4.33 5.12 16.24
C GLU A 126 3.33 5.51 15.14
N SER A 127 3.74 5.47 13.88
CA SER A 127 2.88 5.71 12.72
C SER A 127 2.00 4.52 12.32
N LEU A 128 2.24 3.34 12.88
CA LEU A 128 1.53 2.10 12.50
C LEU A 128 0.02 2.14 12.72
N PRO A 129 -0.52 2.70 13.81
CA PRO A 129 -1.97 2.83 13.97
C PRO A 129 -2.64 3.61 12.83
N TYR A 130 -2.01 4.68 12.37
CA TYR A 130 -2.49 5.52 11.28
C TYR A 130 -2.33 4.84 9.92
N PHE A 131 -1.21 4.16 9.74
CA PHE A 131 -1.02 3.27 8.59
C PHE A 131 -2.17 2.26 8.46
N LEU A 132 -2.61 1.66 9.57
CA LEU A 132 -3.70 0.68 9.57
C LEU A 132 -5.03 1.27 9.09
N VAL A 133 -5.32 2.52 9.41
CA VAL A 133 -6.52 3.22 8.88
C VAL A 133 -6.49 3.23 7.36
N TYR A 134 -5.38 3.64 6.76
CA TYR A 134 -5.22 3.64 5.31
C TYR A 134 -5.23 2.22 4.73
N TYR A 135 -4.58 1.29 5.39
CA TYR A 135 -4.51 -0.12 4.99
C TYR A 135 -5.90 -0.79 4.95
N VAL A 136 -6.74 -0.56 5.95
CA VAL A 136 -8.12 -1.09 5.98
C VAL A 136 -8.91 -0.55 4.78
N THR A 137 -8.87 0.76 4.56
CA THR A 137 -9.54 1.39 3.42
C THR A 137 -9.03 0.82 2.08
N ASN A 138 -7.72 0.73 1.91
CA ASN A 138 -7.10 0.18 0.70
C ASN A 138 -7.46 -1.31 0.49
N THR A 139 -7.55 -2.09 1.56
CA THR A 139 -7.95 -3.50 1.52
C THR A 139 -9.39 -3.65 1.08
N VAL A 140 -10.31 -2.89 1.69
CA VAL A 140 -11.73 -2.88 1.29
C VAL A 140 -11.86 -2.43 -0.16
N SER A 141 -11.21 -1.34 -0.54
CA SER A 141 -11.18 -0.83 -1.91
C SER A 141 -10.70 -1.87 -2.91
N THR A 142 -9.57 -2.52 -2.63
CA THR A 142 -8.98 -3.52 -3.53
C THR A 142 -9.89 -4.73 -3.73
N TRP A 143 -10.42 -5.30 -2.64
CA TRP A 143 -11.11 -6.60 -2.71
C TRP A 143 -12.61 -6.49 -2.92
N ALA A 144 -13.25 -5.41 -2.45
CA ALA A 144 -14.68 -5.19 -2.67
C ALA A 144 -14.99 -4.58 -4.04
N PHE A 145 -14.06 -3.76 -4.59
CA PHE A 145 -14.30 -3.03 -5.83
C PHE A 145 -13.24 -3.33 -6.88
N GLY A 146 -11.96 -3.16 -6.55
CA GLY A 146 -10.86 -3.25 -7.48
C GLY A 146 -10.75 -4.61 -8.17
N ALA A 147 -10.82 -5.70 -7.42
CA ALA A 147 -10.76 -7.07 -7.95
C ALA A 147 -11.97 -7.40 -8.84
N ILE A 148 -13.15 -6.88 -8.50
CA ILE A 148 -14.38 -7.04 -9.31
C ILE A 148 -14.23 -6.27 -10.63
N LEU A 149 -13.72 -5.05 -10.60
CA LEU A 149 -13.49 -4.27 -11.82
C LEU A 149 -12.51 -4.97 -12.76
N ILE A 150 -11.41 -5.54 -12.25
CA ILE A 150 -10.47 -6.32 -13.05
C ILE A 150 -11.16 -7.58 -13.60
N GLY A 151 -11.88 -8.32 -12.74
CA GLY A 151 -12.52 -9.57 -13.11
C GLY A 151 -13.62 -9.42 -14.18
N ASN A 152 -14.22 -8.24 -14.28
CA ASN A 152 -15.25 -7.91 -15.28
C ASN A 152 -14.68 -7.20 -16.53
N ASP A 153 -13.38 -6.86 -16.51
CA ASP A 153 -12.70 -6.19 -17.62
C ASP A 153 -12.08 -7.21 -18.58
N THR A 154 -12.92 -7.98 -19.24
CA THR A 154 -12.51 -9.05 -20.17
C THR A 154 -13.41 -9.08 -21.41
N ASN A 155 -12.84 -9.49 -22.54
CA ASN A 155 -13.58 -9.77 -23.76
C ASN A 155 -14.13 -11.20 -23.79
N ASP A 156 -13.80 -12.03 -22.82
CA ASP A 156 -14.26 -13.43 -22.72
C ASP A 156 -15.73 -13.48 -22.26
N LYS A 157 -16.64 -13.71 -23.21
CA LYS A 157 -18.09 -13.77 -22.96
C LYS A 157 -18.53 -14.98 -22.15
N ASP A 158 -17.73 -16.03 -22.11
CA ASP A 158 -18.04 -17.27 -21.38
C ASP A 158 -17.62 -17.19 -19.90
N LYS A 159 -16.96 -16.13 -19.53
CA LYS A 159 -16.49 -15.96 -18.16
C LYS A 159 -17.62 -15.47 -17.24
N LYS A 160 -17.88 -16.24 -16.19
CA LYS A 160 -18.70 -15.73 -15.06
C LYS A 160 -17.97 -14.56 -14.42
N GLY A 161 -18.66 -13.42 -14.31
CA GLY A 161 -18.10 -12.22 -13.68
C GLY A 161 -17.50 -12.51 -12.29
N ALA A 162 -16.52 -11.69 -11.90
CA ALA A 162 -15.89 -11.83 -10.59
C ALA A 162 -16.91 -11.62 -9.47
N THR A 163 -16.93 -12.54 -8.51
CA THR A 163 -17.81 -12.49 -7.34
C THR A 163 -17.07 -11.94 -6.13
N PHE A 164 -17.80 -11.29 -5.25
CA PHE A 164 -17.26 -10.76 -4.01
C PHE A 164 -16.84 -11.88 -3.05
N ASN A 165 -15.61 -11.81 -2.55
CA ASN A 165 -15.07 -12.80 -1.64
C ASN A 165 -14.81 -12.19 -0.25
N TRP A 166 -15.72 -12.41 0.69
CA TRP A 166 -15.64 -11.92 2.07
C TRP A 166 -14.33 -12.30 2.80
N LYS A 167 -13.78 -13.48 2.51
CA LYS A 167 -12.54 -13.96 3.16
C LYS A 167 -11.34 -13.07 2.83
N LYS A 168 -11.34 -12.43 1.66
CA LYS A 168 -10.27 -11.52 1.24
C LYS A 168 -10.31 -10.16 1.97
N LEU A 169 -11.43 -9.82 2.62
CA LEU A 169 -11.54 -8.62 3.44
C LEU A 169 -10.91 -8.77 4.84
N PHE A 170 -10.68 -10.00 5.28
CA PHE A 170 -10.08 -10.30 6.59
C PHE A 170 -8.72 -10.97 6.44
N PRO A 171 -7.72 -10.28 5.85
CA PRO A 171 -6.38 -10.82 5.73
C PRO A 171 -5.71 -10.92 7.11
N PRO A 172 -4.71 -11.80 7.29
CA PRO A 172 -4.05 -12.01 8.58
C PRO A 172 -3.57 -10.75 9.30
N PRO A 173 -3.07 -9.70 8.62
CA PRO A 173 -2.71 -8.44 9.28
C PRO A 173 -3.90 -7.76 9.97
N LEU A 174 -5.08 -7.78 9.34
CA LEU A 174 -6.30 -7.23 9.94
C LEU A 174 -6.77 -8.09 11.11
N LEU A 175 -6.63 -9.41 11.03
CA LEU A 175 -6.92 -10.30 12.17
C LEU A 175 -5.99 -10.01 13.35
N GLY A 176 -4.69 -9.78 13.10
CA GLY A 176 -3.72 -9.34 14.11
C GLY A 176 -4.15 -8.03 14.79
N PHE A 177 -4.67 -7.07 14.03
CA PHE A 177 -5.23 -5.83 14.55
C PHE A 177 -6.46 -6.07 15.43
N ILE A 178 -7.41 -6.88 14.98
CA ILE A 178 -8.62 -7.21 15.74
C ILE A 178 -8.27 -7.88 17.06
N VAL A 179 -7.34 -8.85 17.06
CA VAL A 179 -6.86 -9.50 18.26
C VAL A 179 -6.21 -8.49 19.21
N ALA A 180 -5.37 -7.60 18.69
CA ALA A 180 -4.75 -6.54 19.50
C ALA A 180 -5.78 -5.61 20.14
N LEU A 181 -6.86 -5.26 19.42
CA LEU A 181 -7.97 -4.48 19.99
C LEU A 181 -8.68 -5.20 21.12
N ILE A 182 -8.90 -6.51 21.00
CA ILE A 182 -9.51 -7.32 22.09
C ILE A 182 -8.63 -7.23 23.35
N PHE A 183 -7.30 -7.40 23.21
CA PHE A 183 -6.36 -7.26 24.31
C PHE A 183 -6.37 -5.85 24.92
N LEU A 184 -6.43 -4.82 24.06
CA LEU A 184 -6.48 -3.41 24.49
C LEU A 184 -7.79 -3.11 25.26
N PHE A 185 -8.95 -3.53 24.73
CA PHE A 185 -10.25 -3.27 25.35
C PHE A 185 -10.43 -4.01 26.67
N LEU A 186 -9.95 -5.27 26.75
CA LEU A 186 -10.07 -6.10 27.96
C LEU A 186 -8.89 -5.88 28.91
N SER A 187 -7.95 -5.00 28.56
CA SER A 187 -6.72 -4.75 29.35
C SER A 187 -5.96 -6.04 29.70
N ILE A 188 -5.92 -6.99 28.74
CA ILE A 188 -5.25 -8.29 28.95
C ILE A 188 -3.74 -8.08 28.92
N PRO A 189 -3.02 -8.44 30.01
CA PRO A 189 -1.56 -8.30 30.04
C PRO A 189 -0.89 -9.32 29.11
N VAL A 190 0.08 -8.86 28.33
CA VAL A 190 0.90 -9.73 27.48
C VAL A 190 2.18 -10.07 28.23
N PRO A 191 2.50 -11.37 28.44
CA PRO A 191 3.76 -11.77 29.08
C PRO A 191 4.96 -11.22 28.32
N ALA A 192 6.00 -10.78 29.05
CA ALA A 192 7.17 -10.12 28.48
C ALA A 192 7.86 -10.94 27.38
N PHE A 193 7.99 -12.26 27.56
CA PHE A 193 8.61 -13.13 26.56
C PHE A 193 7.79 -13.22 25.26
N ILE A 194 6.45 -13.22 25.35
CA ILE A 194 5.56 -13.21 24.17
C ILE A 194 5.72 -11.87 23.44
N ASN A 195 5.67 -10.75 24.16
CA ASN A 195 5.83 -9.43 23.55
C ASN A 195 7.19 -9.29 22.85
N LEU A 196 8.26 -9.79 23.47
CA LEU A 196 9.60 -9.80 22.89
C LEU A 196 9.66 -10.66 21.60
N THR A 197 9.08 -11.87 21.66
CA THR A 197 9.02 -12.76 20.49
C THR A 197 8.26 -12.14 19.33
N LEU A 198 7.09 -11.56 19.60
CA LEU A 198 6.30 -10.85 18.58
C LEU A 198 7.04 -9.62 18.04
N GLY A 199 7.82 -8.93 18.89
CA GLY A 199 8.69 -7.84 18.49
C GLY A 199 9.77 -8.27 17.50
N TYR A 200 10.44 -9.40 17.74
CA TYR A 200 11.41 -9.96 16.79
C TYR A 200 10.77 -10.37 15.47
N LEU A 201 9.62 -11.05 15.52
CA LEU A 201 8.87 -11.40 14.30
C LEU A 201 8.41 -10.15 13.54
N GLY A 202 7.93 -9.13 14.24
CA GLY A 202 7.55 -7.86 13.62
C GLY A 202 8.72 -7.11 12.99
N GLY A 203 9.91 -7.21 13.58
CA GLY A 203 11.13 -6.56 13.09
C GLY A 203 11.59 -7.02 11.71
N ILE A 204 11.23 -8.22 11.28
CA ILE A 204 11.62 -8.71 9.95
C ILE A 204 10.75 -8.15 8.81
N VAL A 205 9.62 -7.49 9.10
CA VAL A 205 8.69 -6.97 8.08
C VAL A 205 9.39 -6.06 7.10
N THR A 206 10.04 -5.00 7.59
CA THR A 206 10.68 -3.99 6.73
C THR A 206 11.79 -4.60 5.84
N PRO A 207 12.83 -5.26 6.38
CA PRO A 207 13.91 -5.76 5.53
C PRO A 207 13.44 -6.83 4.53
N LEU A 208 12.58 -7.76 4.95
CA LEU A 208 12.10 -8.80 4.05
C LEU A 208 11.15 -8.27 2.96
N SER A 209 10.31 -7.27 3.28
CA SER A 209 9.45 -6.64 2.28
C SER A 209 10.26 -5.94 1.19
N LEU A 210 11.34 -5.25 1.55
CA LEU A 210 12.17 -4.54 0.58
C LEU A 210 13.01 -5.51 -0.28
N ILE A 211 13.55 -6.57 0.31
CA ILE A 211 14.20 -7.66 -0.44
C ILE A 211 13.18 -8.33 -1.39
N TYR A 212 11.96 -8.61 -0.94
CA TYR A 212 10.89 -9.14 -1.77
C TYR A 212 10.61 -8.26 -2.99
N ILE A 213 10.53 -6.94 -2.81
CA ILE A 213 10.35 -6.01 -3.94
C ILE A 213 11.51 -6.08 -4.93
N GLY A 214 12.75 -6.19 -4.46
CA GLY A 214 13.91 -6.39 -5.34
C GLY A 214 13.80 -7.66 -6.18
N ILE A 215 13.37 -8.76 -5.59
CA ILE A 215 13.14 -10.02 -6.30
C ILE A 215 12.00 -9.88 -7.34
N VAL A 216 10.90 -9.23 -6.97
CA VAL A 216 9.77 -8.98 -7.87
C VAL A 216 10.19 -8.12 -9.06
N LEU A 217 10.97 -7.07 -8.85
CA LEU A 217 11.52 -6.23 -9.93
C LEU A 217 12.43 -7.00 -10.86
N HIS A 218 13.28 -7.89 -10.33
CA HIS A 218 14.11 -8.76 -11.14
C HIS A 218 13.26 -9.69 -12.00
N ASN A 219 12.28 -10.38 -11.40
CA ASN A 219 11.40 -11.32 -12.10
C ASN A 219 10.55 -10.65 -13.19
N ALA A 220 10.08 -9.43 -12.95
CA ALA A 220 9.34 -8.65 -13.94
C ALA A 220 10.21 -8.24 -15.14
N GLY A 221 11.52 -8.04 -14.90
CA GLY A 221 12.48 -7.58 -15.89
C GLY A 221 12.32 -6.09 -16.23
N LEU A 222 13.43 -5.37 -16.27
CA LEU A 222 13.43 -3.92 -16.60
C LEU A 222 12.98 -3.64 -18.06
N LYS A 223 13.03 -4.64 -18.93
CA LYS A 223 12.55 -4.55 -20.33
C LYS A 223 11.02 -4.45 -20.44
N SER A 224 10.29 -4.78 -19.37
CA SER A 224 8.83 -4.60 -19.33
C SER A 224 8.40 -3.14 -19.23
N ILE A 225 9.33 -2.22 -18.94
CA ILE A 225 9.04 -0.79 -18.77
C ILE A 225 8.70 -0.16 -20.12
N LYS A 226 7.46 0.30 -20.23
CA LYS A 226 6.93 1.01 -21.40
C LYS A 226 6.17 2.24 -20.92
N PHE A 227 6.50 3.39 -21.46
CA PHE A 227 5.79 4.64 -21.19
C PHE A 227 4.74 4.89 -22.28
N ASP A 228 3.78 3.96 -22.43
CA ASP A 228 2.62 4.23 -23.27
C ASP A 228 1.67 5.24 -22.60
N ARG A 229 0.72 5.76 -23.39
CA ARG A 229 -0.22 6.77 -22.93
C ARG A 229 -0.98 6.33 -21.69
N ASP A 230 -1.48 5.10 -21.65
CA ASP A 230 -2.31 4.59 -20.56
C ASP A 230 -1.47 4.45 -19.28
N THR A 231 -0.22 3.98 -19.39
CA THR A 231 0.73 3.92 -18.28
C THR A 231 1.03 5.30 -17.71
N ILE A 232 1.34 6.29 -18.57
CA ILE A 232 1.66 7.66 -18.12
C ILE A 232 0.49 8.26 -17.35
N PHE A 233 -0.73 8.19 -17.87
CA PHE A 233 -1.89 8.77 -17.18
C PHE A 233 -2.27 8.01 -15.90
N ALA A 234 -2.11 6.69 -15.86
CA ALA A 234 -2.31 5.92 -14.63
C ALA A 234 -1.30 6.34 -13.54
N LEU A 235 -0.03 6.55 -13.92
CA LEU A 235 1.03 6.98 -12.99
C LEU A 235 0.85 8.44 -12.53
N ILE A 236 0.39 9.34 -13.40
CA ILE A 236 -0.02 10.70 -13.00
C ILE A 236 -1.16 10.63 -11.99
N GLY A 237 -2.17 9.79 -12.25
CA GLY A 237 -3.25 9.54 -11.30
C GLY A 237 -2.73 9.04 -9.95
N ARG A 238 -1.77 8.13 -9.94
CA ARG A 238 -1.21 7.54 -8.73
C ARG A 238 -0.33 8.51 -7.94
N PHE A 239 0.63 9.16 -8.59
CA PHE A 239 1.68 9.91 -7.90
C PHE A 239 1.38 11.39 -7.73
N ILE A 240 0.44 11.94 -8.50
CA ILE A 240 0.07 13.34 -8.44
C ILE A 240 -1.36 13.51 -7.93
N PHE A 241 -2.35 12.93 -8.61
CA PHE A 241 -3.75 13.14 -8.25
C PHE A 241 -4.08 12.57 -6.87
N SER A 242 -3.72 11.31 -6.58
CA SER A 242 -4.08 10.66 -5.31
C SER A 242 -3.52 11.40 -4.07
N PRO A 243 -2.24 11.78 -4.00
CA PRO A 243 -1.73 12.54 -2.84
C PRO A 243 -2.27 13.97 -2.79
N ILE A 244 -2.54 14.61 -3.93
CA ILE A 244 -3.16 15.95 -3.95
C ILE A 244 -4.59 15.89 -3.41
N ILE A 245 -5.41 14.93 -3.82
CA ILE A 245 -6.77 14.76 -3.30
C ILE A 245 -6.74 14.49 -1.80
N MET A 246 -5.84 13.64 -1.32
CA MET A 246 -5.67 13.40 0.11
C MET A 246 -5.34 14.69 0.85
N LEU A 247 -4.39 15.48 0.34
CA LEU A 247 -4.01 16.78 0.92
C LEU A 247 -5.18 17.78 0.93
N ILE A 248 -5.92 17.88 -0.18
CA ILE A 248 -7.09 18.74 -0.29
C ILE A 248 -8.16 18.34 0.74
N LEU A 249 -8.49 17.05 0.83
CA LEU A 249 -9.46 16.55 1.80
C LEU A 249 -9.05 16.89 3.24
N ILE A 250 -7.78 16.69 3.58
CA ILE A 250 -7.27 16.99 4.92
C ILE A 250 -7.34 18.50 5.20
N LYS A 251 -6.97 19.34 4.23
CA LYS A 251 -6.86 20.79 4.42
C LYS A 251 -8.21 21.51 4.47
N PHE A 252 -9.20 21.02 3.71
CA PHE A 252 -10.52 21.64 3.60
C PHE A 252 -11.62 20.96 4.43
N SER A 253 -11.29 19.89 5.16
CA SER A 253 -12.29 19.16 5.92
C SER A 253 -12.82 19.92 7.14
N SER A 254 -11.99 20.74 7.78
CA SER A 254 -12.41 21.58 8.89
C SER A 254 -13.55 22.53 8.53
N ASP A 255 -13.62 22.93 7.26
CA ASP A 255 -14.63 23.88 6.76
C ASP A 255 -15.93 23.19 6.30
N ILE A 256 -15.86 21.90 5.94
CA ILE A 256 -16.98 21.18 5.29
C ILE A 256 -17.58 20.11 6.21
N LEU A 257 -16.75 19.46 7.02
CA LEU A 257 -17.17 18.37 7.89
C LEU A 257 -16.69 18.65 9.32
N PRO A 258 -17.52 18.47 10.36
CA PRO A 258 -17.11 18.64 11.76
C PRO A 258 -16.23 17.46 12.22
N LEU A 259 -15.15 17.20 11.49
CA LEU A 259 -14.20 16.15 11.80
C LEU A 259 -13.07 16.72 12.67
N LYS A 260 -12.58 15.90 13.58
CA LYS A 260 -11.41 16.24 14.38
C LYS A 260 -10.19 16.48 13.49
N GLU A 261 -9.44 17.52 13.78
CA GLU A 261 -8.15 17.77 13.15
C GLU A 261 -7.21 16.56 13.30
N LEU A 262 -6.56 16.21 12.20
CA LEU A 262 -5.59 15.13 12.18
C LEU A 262 -4.24 15.61 12.74
N SER A 263 -3.57 14.75 13.47
CA SER A 263 -2.20 15.02 13.93
C SER A 263 -1.22 15.06 12.74
N ALA A 264 -0.08 15.72 12.93
CA ALA A 264 0.94 15.82 11.88
C ALA A 264 1.42 14.43 11.37
N ILE A 265 1.49 13.43 12.26
CA ILE A 265 1.89 12.06 11.87
C ILE A 265 0.79 11.35 11.07
N GLU A 266 -0.49 11.59 11.37
CA GLU A 266 -1.63 11.09 10.58
C GLU A 266 -1.59 11.67 9.16
N ILE A 267 -1.46 12.99 9.05
CA ILE A 267 -1.38 13.71 7.77
C ILE A 267 -0.24 13.15 6.91
N LYS A 268 0.96 13.10 7.47
CA LYS A 268 2.15 12.60 6.78
C LYS A 268 2.00 11.16 6.35
N THR A 269 1.46 10.31 7.22
CA THR A 269 1.19 8.90 6.92
C THR A 269 0.22 8.76 5.75
N PHE A 270 -0.92 9.46 5.77
CA PHE A 270 -1.94 9.32 4.70
C PHE A 270 -1.45 9.83 3.35
N ILE A 271 -0.71 10.93 3.32
CA ILE A 271 -0.15 11.45 2.07
C ILE A 271 0.91 10.49 1.50
N VAL A 272 1.81 9.95 2.33
CA VAL A 272 2.82 8.99 1.89
C VAL A 272 2.16 7.70 1.40
N GLN A 273 1.15 7.17 2.09
CA GLN A 273 0.43 5.97 1.68
C GLN A 273 -0.36 6.21 0.38
N SER A 274 -0.97 7.40 0.22
CA SER A 274 -1.67 7.75 -1.02
C SER A 274 -0.74 7.87 -2.23
N ALA A 275 0.53 8.08 -2.03
CA ALA A 275 1.56 8.12 -3.08
C ALA A 275 2.37 6.81 -3.21
N ALA A 276 2.07 5.77 -2.46
CA ALA A 276 2.74 4.48 -2.62
C ALA A 276 2.42 3.87 -4.00
N PRO A 277 3.33 3.08 -4.62
CA PRO A 277 3.17 2.59 -5.99
C PRO A 277 1.98 1.63 -6.14
N ALA A 278 1.72 1.21 -7.37
CA ALA A 278 0.63 0.30 -7.70
C ALA A 278 0.73 -1.04 -6.96
N LEU A 279 -0.40 -1.70 -6.75
CA LEU A 279 -0.49 -3.00 -6.08
C LEU A 279 0.37 -4.06 -6.77
N ALA A 280 1.27 -4.71 -6.03
CA ALA A 280 2.11 -5.78 -6.56
C ALA A 280 1.31 -7.02 -7.02
N VAL A 281 0.07 -7.17 -6.58
CA VAL A 281 -0.80 -8.30 -6.96
C VAL A 281 -1.58 -8.07 -8.25
N LEU A 282 -1.51 -6.89 -8.88
CA LEU A 282 -2.24 -6.60 -10.11
C LEU A 282 -1.99 -7.60 -11.23
N PRO A 283 -0.75 -7.98 -11.57
CA PRO A 283 -0.52 -8.97 -12.64
C PRO A 283 -1.20 -10.31 -12.38
N ILE A 284 -1.27 -10.73 -11.11
CA ILE A 284 -1.92 -11.99 -10.70
C ILE A 284 -3.45 -11.88 -10.93
N LEU A 285 -4.06 -10.81 -10.44
CA LEU A 285 -5.50 -10.58 -10.59
C LEU A 285 -5.91 -10.47 -12.07
N VAL A 286 -5.09 -9.78 -12.86
CA VAL A 286 -5.32 -9.60 -14.30
C VAL A 286 -5.14 -10.91 -15.06
N ASN A 287 -4.17 -11.74 -14.69
CA ASN A 287 -3.99 -13.07 -15.27
C ASN A 287 -5.19 -13.99 -14.98
N GLU A 288 -5.68 -14.00 -13.73
CA GLU A 288 -6.90 -14.71 -13.35
C GLU A 288 -8.11 -14.20 -14.14
N ALA A 289 -8.12 -12.90 -14.47
CA ALA A 289 -9.15 -12.25 -15.25
C ALA A 289 -9.01 -12.43 -16.76
N LYS A 290 -7.90 -13.01 -17.27
CA LYS A 290 -7.54 -13.07 -18.69
C LYS A 290 -7.47 -11.68 -19.35
N GLY A 291 -7.03 -10.68 -18.60
CA GLY A 291 -6.78 -9.33 -19.07
C GLY A 291 -5.36 -9.12 -19.63
N ASP A 292 -4.92 -7.88 -19.78
CA ASP A 292 -3.59 -7.53 -20.27
C ASP A 292 -2.54 -7.59 -19.16
N VAL A 293 -1.95 -8.80 -18.97
CA VAL A 293 -0.94 -9.06 -17.94
C VAL A 293 0.34 -8.27 -18.21
N GLU A 294 0.69 -8.02 -19.48
CA GLU A 294 1.87 -7.24 -19.84
C GLU A 294 1.73 -5.80 -19.36
N TYR A 295 0.58 -5.18 -19.60
CA TYR A 295 0.26 -3.85 -19.09
C TYR A 295 0.27 -3.78 -17.56
N ALA A 296 -0.34 -4.76 -16.88
CA ALA A 296 -0.35 -4.81 -15.41
C ALA A 296 1.07 -4.94 -14.84
N THR A 297 1.92 -5.78 -15.43
CA THR A 297 3.32 -5.94 -15.04
C THR A 297 4.10 -4.66 -15.27
N ASN A 298 3.93 -4.03 -16.44
CA ASN A 298 4.56 -2.77 -16.78
C ASN A 298 4.22 -1.67 -15.74
N VAL A 299 2.96 -1.47 -15.43
CA VAL A 299 2.51 -0.43 -14.50
C VAL A 299 3.07 -0.66 -13.09
N VAL A 300 3.05 -1.91 -12.59
CA VAL A 300 3.61 -2.26 -11.28
C VAL A 300 5.11 -2.01 -11.24
N THR A 301 5.86 -2.49 -12.24
CA THR A 301 7.31 -2.31 -12.32
C THR A 301 7.69 -0.85 -12.41
N THR A 302 7.06 -0.12 -13.36
CA THR A 302 7.35 1.30 -13.60
C THR A 302 6.99 2.16 -12.38
N SER A 303 5.83 1.94 -11.76
CA SER A 303 5.45 2.68 -10.55
C SER A 303 6.39 2.40 -9.39
N THR A 304 6.85 1.15 -9.22
CA THR A 304 7.79 0.79 -8.15
C THR A 304 9.14 1.47 -8.32
N LEU A 305 9.64 1.56 -9.56
CA LEU A 305 10.90 2.27 -9.84
C LEU A 305 10.76 3.78 -9.71
N LEU A 306 9.70 4.37 -10.27
CA LEU A 306 9.47 5.81 -10.16
C LEU A 306 9.25 6.26 -8.72
N PHE A 307 8.74 5.39 -7.87
CA PHE A 307 8.55 5.68 -6.45
C PHE A 307 9.85 6.09 -5.74
N VAL A 308 11.00 5.55 -6.14
CA VAL A 308 12.31 5.93 -5.63
C VAL A 308 12.58 7.43 -5.82
N ILE A 309 12.05 8.02 -6.91
CA ILE A 309 12.20 9.44 -7.23
C ILE A 309 11.06 10.26 -6.61
N VAL A 310 9.85 9.73 -6.64
CA VAL A 310 8.64 10.43 -6.19
C VAL A 310 8.64 10.66 -4.68
N ILE A 311 9.08 9.67 -3.90
CA ILE A 311 8.98 9.77 -2.44
C ILE A 311 9.87 10.84 -1.82
N PRO A 312 11.14 11.07 -2.25
CA PRO A 312 11.92 12.21 -1.78
C PRO A 312 11.24 13.55 -2.04
N ILE A 313 10.56 13.69 -3.18
CA ILE A 313 9.84 14.91 -3.53
C ILE A 313 8.68 15.13 -2.56
N ILE A 314 7.85 14.09 -2.36
CA ILE A 314 6.70 14.16 -1.44
C ILE A 314 7.14 14.44 -0.01
N THR A 315 8.15 13.74 0.51
CA THR A 315 8.64 13.94 1.88
C THR A 315 9.23 15.33 2.08
N THR A 316 9.89 15.88 1.06
CA THR A 316 10.39 17.27 1.09
C THR A 316 9.24 18.29 1.16
N LEU A 317 8.18 18.06 0.39
CA LEU A 317 6.98 18.90 0.42
C LEU A 317 6.27 18.80 1.79
N LEU A 318 6.18 17.61 2.36
CA LEU A 318 5.60 17.37 3.70
C LEU A 318 6.40 18.00 4.84
N GLY A 319 7.68 18.23 4.67
CA GLY A 319 8.52 18.95 5.64
C GLY A 319 8.19 20.43 5.74
N ARG A 320 7.36 20.96 4.83
CA ARG A 320 6.87 22.35 4.81
C ARG A 320 5.44 22.53 5.33
N ILE A 321 4.77 21.43 5.58
CA ILE A 321 3.44 21.31 6.18
C ILE A 321 3.59 20.85 7.63
#